data_7e3341317c31f129a94367a44ef3d2ed
#
_entry.id   7e3341317c31f129a94367a44ef3d2ed
#
_cell.length_a   1.000
_cell.length_b   1.000
_cell.length_c   1.000
_cell.angle_alpha   90.00
_cell.angle_beta   90.00
_cell.angle_gamma   90.00
#
_symmetry.space_group_name_H-M   'P 1'
#
loop_
_entity.id
_entity.type
_entity.pdbx_description
1 polymer ?
#
loop_
_entity_poly.entity_id
_entity_poly.type
_entity_poly.pdbx_seq_one_letter_code
_entity_poly.pdbx_strand_id
1 'polypeptide(L)'
;MLPYPQIDPVAIALGPLKIHWYGLMYLVGIGGAWLLASRRLKDFDPSWSKEKLSDLVFWVAMGVILGGRLGYALFYDLSAYLAEPLKILRVWEGGMSFHGGLIGVMLATWLFGRRNGKSFFQLMDFIAPLVPIGLGAGRIGNFINAELLSLIHI
;
A
#
# COMPACT_ATOMS: atom_id res chain seq x y z
N MET A 1 -30.59 -10.42 -7.49
CA MET A 1 -29.57 -9.56 -6.85
C MET A 1 -29.15 -10.21 -5.54
N LEU A 2 -27.88 -10.40 -5.29
CA LEU A 2 -27.40 -10.86 -3.99
C LEU A 2 -27.40 -9.66 -3.04
N PRO A 3 -28.08 -9.72 -1.89
CA PRO A 3 -28.08 -8.63 -0.94
C PRO A 3 -26.65 -8.45 -0.39
N TYR A 4 -26.17 -7.20 -0.34
CA TYR A 4 -24.88 -6.90 0.30
C TYR A 4 -25.00 -7.20 1.82
N PRO A 5 -24.10 -8.01 2.39
CA PRO A 5 -24.08 -8.24 3.83
C PRO A 5 -23.66 -6.94 4.55
N GLN A 6 -24.49 -6.45 5.45
CA GLN A 6 -24.13 -5.28 6.28
C GLN A 6 -23.12 -5.73 7.32
N ILE A 7 -21.83 -5.46 7.03
CA ILE A 7 -20.70 -5.78 7.91
C ILE A 7 -20.29 -4.49 8.62
N ASP A 8 -20.12 -4.54 9.94
CA ASP A 8 -19.58 -3.39 10.67
C ASP A 8 -18.12 -3.14 10.21
N PRO A 9 -17.77 -1.94 9.70
CA PRO A 9 -16.41 -1.61 9.31
C PRO A 9 -15.39 -1.69 10.46
N VAL A 10 -15.86 -1.61 11.72
CA VAL A 10 -15.02 -1.72 12.91
C VAL A 10 -14.86 -3.19 13.28
N ALA A 11 -13.66 -3.72 13.15
CA ALA A 11 -13.34 -5.10 13.53
C ALA A 11 -13.25 -5.29 15.04
N ILE A 12 -12.62 -4.34 15.74
CA ILE A 12 -12.40 -4.38 17.19
C ILE A 12 -12.55 -2.96 17.75
N ALA A 13 -13.37 -2.80 18.79
CA ALA A 13 -13.52 -1.55 19.53
C ALA A 13 -12.95 -1.73 20.94
N LEU A 14 -11.90 -0.98 21.27
CA LEU A 14 -11.26 -0.95 22.59
C LEU A 14 -11.41 0.45 23.18
N GLY A 15 -12.60 0.76 23.68
CA GLY A 15 -12.92 2.11 24.15
C GLY A 15 -12.81 3.16 23.03
N PRO A 16 -11.95 4.17 23.14
CA PRO A 16 -11.80 5.20 22.10
C PRO A 16 -11.05 4.70 20.86
N LEU A 17 -10.30 3.60 20.96
CA LEU A 17 -9.54 3.02 19.86
C LEU A 17 -10.40 2.05 19.06
N LYS A 18 -10.63 2.39 17.78
CA LYS A 18 -11.37 1.54 16.83
C LYS A 18 -10.41 1.01 15.77
N ILE A 19 -10.29 -0.30 15.67
CA ILE A 19 -9.52 -0.98 14.64
C ILE A 19 -10.48 -1.37 13.51
N HIS A 20 -10.24 -0.85 12.32
CA HIS A 20 -11.07 -1.09 11.14
C HIS A 20 -10.57 -2.31 10.36
N TRP A 21 -11.50 -3.07 9.77
CA TRP A 21 -11.18 -4.18 8.87
C TRP A 21 -10.24 -3.77 7.74
N TYR A 22 -10.44 -2.56 7.20
CA TYR A 22 -9.58 -2.04 6.13
C TYR A 22 -8.11 -1.97 6.54
N GLY A 23 -7.82 -1.50 7.75
CA GLY A 23 -6.47 -1.49 8.31
C GLY A 23 -5.89 -2.90 8.49
N LEU A 24 -6.72 -3.87 8.97
CA LEU A 24 -6.30 -5.26 9.09
C LEU A 24 -6.00 -5.89 7.73
N MET A 25 -6.76 -5.58 6.68
CA MET A 25 -6.50 -6.06 5.33
C MET A 25 -5.18 -5.53 4.77
N TYR A 26 -4.78 -4.31 5.10
CA TYR A 26 -3.43 -3.82 4.77
C TYR A 26 -2.33 -4.65 5.45
N LEU A 27 -2.50 -4.98 6.74
CA LEU A 27 -1.54 -5.85 7.44
C LEU A 27 -1.49 -7.26 6.83
N VAL A 28 -2.63 -7.83 6.46
CA VAL A 28 -2.72 -9.12 5.77
C VAL A 28 -2.03 -9.05 4.41
N GLY A 29 -2.26 -7.99 3.63
CA GLY A 29 -1.64 -7.77 2.33
C GLY A 29 -0.11 -7.66 2.43
N ILE A 30 0.38 -6.83 3.33
CA ILE A 30 1.82 -6.64 3.55
C ILE A 30 2.46 -7.91 4.09
N GLY A 31 1.85 -8.56 5.09
CA GLY A 31 2.36 -9.80 5.68
C GLY A 31 2.39 -10.96 4.68
N GLY A 32 1.33 -11.11 3.89
CA GLY A 32 1.24 -12.11 2.82
C GLY A 32 2.27 -11.87 1.71
N ALA A 33 2.44 -10.62 1.29
CA ALA A 33 3.47 -10.25 0.33
C ALA A 33 4.88 -10.53 0.87
N TRP A 34 5.15 -10.17 2.12
CA TRP A 34 6.44 -10.45 2.77
C TRP A 34 6.71 -11.96 2.89
N LEU A 35 5.69 -12.75 3.25
CA LEU A 35 5.81 -14.21 3.36
C LEU A 35 6.15 -14.85 1.99
N LEU A 36 5.43 -14.45 0.93
CA LEU A 36 5.72 -14.92 -0.43
C LEU A 36 7.11 -14.47 -0.90
N ALA A 37 7.46 -13.21 -0.67
CA ALA A 37 8.78 -12.68 -0.99
C ALA A 37 9.90 -13.45 -0.28
N SER A 38 9.71 -13.75 1.01
CA SER A 38 10.67 -14.52 1.81
C SER A 38 10.91 -15.92 1.26
N ARG A 39 9.87 -16.58 0.73
CA ARG A 39 9.98 -17.90 0.11
C ARG A 39 10.71 -17.84 -1.23
N ARG A 40 10.49 -16.77 -2.01
CA ARG A 40 11.11 -16.57 -3.33
C ARG A 40 12.51 -15.96 -3.26
N LEU A 41 12.95 -15.54 -2.10
CA LEU A 41 14.19 -14.80 -1.91
C LEU A 41 15.42 -15.55 -2.40
N LYS A 42 15.50 -16.85 -2.13
CA LYS A 42 16.61 -17.71 -2.55
C LYS A 42 16.70 -17.90 -4.06
N ASP A 43 15.52 -17.95 -4.71
CA ASP A 43 15.44 -18.08 -6.18
C ASP A 43 15.78 -16.75 -6.87
N PHE A 44 15.48 -15.62 -6.20
CA PHE A 44 15.80 -14.30 -6.70
C PHE A 44 17.30 -13.98 -6.59
N ASP A 45 17.85 -14.14 -5.39
CA ASP A 45 19.28 -13.92 -5.12
C ASP A 45 19.69 -14.62 -3.83
N PRO A 46 20.49 -15.71 -3.93
CA PRO A 46 20.96 -16.44 -2.75
C PRO A 46 21.77 -15.61 -1.74
N SER A 47 22.35 -14.48 -2.18
CA SER A 47 23.10 -13.56 -1.31
C SER A 47 22.23 -12.62 -0.50
N TRP A 48 20.92 -12.57 -0.80
CA TRP A 48 20.00 -11.68 -0.10
C TRP A 48 19.53 -12.30 1.21
N SER A 49 19.59 -11.48 2.24
CA SER A 49 19.07 -11.82 3.56
C SER A 49 17.61 -11.33 3.73
N LYS A 50 16.94 -11.85 4.77
CA LYS A 50 15.59 -11.37 5.14
C LYS A 50 15.60 -9.91 5.59
N GLU A 51 16.71 -9.43 6.13
CA GLU A 51 16.90 -8.02 6.51
C GLU A 51 16.83 -7.13 5.25
N LYS A 52 17.59 -7.48 4.19
CA LYS A 52 17.52 -6.74 2.91
C LYS A 52 16.12 -6.77 2.30
N LEU A 53 15.40 -7.87 2.45
CA LEU A 53 14.00 -7.94 2.03
C LEU A 53 13.13 -6.98 2.85
N SER A 54 13.30 -6.94 4.16
CA SER A 54 12.55 -6.03 5.03
C SER A 54 12.85 -4.57 4.72
N ASP A 55 14.11 -4.25 4.40
CA ASP A 55 14.51 -2.92 3.92
C ASP A 55 13.81 -2.56 2.61
N LEU A 56 13.75 -3.49 1.64
CA LEU A 56 13.02 -3.27 0.38
C LEU A 56 11.55 -2.99 0.64
N VAL A 57 10.90 -3.80 1.48
CA VAL A 57 9.49 -3.61 1.87
C VAL A 57 9.28 -2.25 2.52
N PHE A 58 10.16 -1.84 3.41
CA PHE A 58 10.13 -0.51 4.04
C PHE A 58 10.23 0.61 2.99
N TRP A 59 11.20 0.52 2.05
CA TRP A 59 11.37 1.51 0.98
C TRP A 59 10.14 1.60 0.09
N VAL A 60 9.55 0.46 -0.30
CA VAL A 60 8.34 0.41 -1.11
C VAL A 60 7.15 1.02 -0.35
N ALA A 61 6.96 0.66 0.93
CA ALA A 61 5.91 1.23 1.77
C ALA A 61 6.03 2.75 1.91
N MET A 62 7.24 3.25 2.16
CA MET A 62 7.50 4.69 2.19
C MET A 62 7.24 5.35 0.83
N GLY A 63 7.58 4.67 -0.27
CA GLY A 63 7.26 5.12 -1.62
C GLY A 63 5.75 5.28 -1.83
N VAL A 64 4.94 4.30 -1.40
CA VAL A 64 3.47 4.38 -1.45
C VAL A 64 2.96 5.58 -0.67
N ILE A 65 3.38 5.72 0.59
CA ILE A 65 2.86 6.76 1.50
C ILE A 65 3.26 8.15 1.01
N LEU A 66 4.55 8.37 0.77
CA LEU A 66 5.07 9.69 0.35
C LEU A 66 4.57 10.04 -1.05
N GLY A 67 4.65 9.11 -1.98
CA GLY A 67 4.18 9.32 -3.36
C GLY A 67 2.67 9.55 -3.42
N GLY A 68 1.89 8.74 -2.70
CA GLY A 68 0.43 8.88 -2.64
C GLY A 68 0.01 10.22 -2.05
N ARG A 69 0.68 10.65 -0.98
CA ARG A 69 0.37 11.92 -0.32
C ARG A 69 0.80 13.12 -1.15
N LEU A 70 2.01 13.11 -1.68
CA LEU A 70 2.50 14.16 -2.59
C LEU A 70 1.66 14.23 -3.86
N GLY A 71 1.34 13.10 -4.46
CA GLY A 71 0.47 13.06 -5.64
C GLY A 71 -0.92 13.62 -5.37
N TYR A 72 -1.50 13.34 -4.21
CA TYR A 72 -2.78 13.93 -3.82
C TYR A 72 -2.65 15.45 -3.64
N ALA A 73 -1.67 15.90 -2.90
CA ALA A 73 -1.43 17.32 -2.66
C ALA A 73 -1.23 18.11 -3.95
N LEU A 74 -0.49 17.54 -4.92
CA LEU A 74 -0.16 18.24 -6.17
C LEU A 74 -1.32 18.26 -7.18
N PHE A 75 -2.10 17.17 -7.27
CA PHE A 75 -3.07 17.01 -8.36
C PHE A 75 -4.52 17.23 -7.93
N TYR A 76 -4.84 17.13 -6.62
CA TYR A 76 -6.23 17.17 -6.17
C TYR A 76 -6.54 18.37 -5.27
N ASP A 77 -5.59 18.84 -4.46
CA ASP A 77 -5.88 19.87 -3.45
C ASP A 77 -4.70 20.81 -3.21
N LEU A 78 -4.03 21.23 -4.29
CA LEU A 78 -2.81 22.05 -4.21
C LEU A 78 -3.03 23.34 -3.41
N SER A 79 -4.19 24.00 -3.57
CA SER A 79 -4.50 25.25 -2.91
C SER A 79 -4.54 25.11 -1.38
N ALA A 80 -5.16 24.06 -0.86
CA ALA A 80 -5.21 23.81 0.57
C ALA A 80 -3.82 23.49 1.15
N TYR A 81 -2.99 22.75 0.40
CA TYR A 81 -1.63 22.43 0.86
C TYR A 81 -0.66 23.62 0.77
N LEU A 82 -0.89 24.56 -0.15
CA LEU A 82 -0.15 25.82 -0.17
C LEU A 82 -0.55 26.73 0.97
N ALA A 83 -1.82 26.74 1.36
CA ALA A 83 -2.32 27.51 2.51
C ALA A 83 -1.86 26.91 3.86
N GLU A 84 -1.81 25.60 3.96
CA GLU A 84 -1.40 24.88 5.18
C GLU A 84 -0.42 23.74 4.85
N PRO A 85 0.90 24.02 4.65
CA PRO A 85 1.88 23.03 4.22
C PRO A 85 2.02 21.81 5.15
N LEU A 86 1.84 22.01 6.46
CA LEU A 86 1.93 20.93 7.45
C LEU A 86 0.79 19.91 7.35
N LYS A 87 -0.28 20.22 6.62
CA LYS A 87 -1.36 19.26 6.30
C LYS A 87 -0.84 18.03 5.57
N ILE A 88 0.30 18.11 4.87
CA ILE A 88 0.91 16.99 4.17
C ILE A 88 1.29 15.84 5.13
N LEU A 89 1.62 16.15 6.36
CA LEU A 89 1.99 15.16 7.39
C LEU A 89 0.78 14.46 8.01
N ARG A 90 -0.42 15.01 7.85
CA ARG A 90 -1.66 14.45 8.43
C ARG A 90 -2.24 13.36 7.55
N VAL A 91 -1.51 12.24 7.41
CA VAL A 91 -1.92 11.10 6.56
C VAL A 91 -3.21 10.43 7.02
N TRP A 92 -3.58 10.60 8.29
CA TRP A 92 -4.81 10.07 8.88
C TRP A 92 -6.09 10.82 8.47
N GLU A 93 -5.97 12.01 7.86
CA GLU A 93 -7.09 12.77 7.31
C GLU A 93 -7.52 12.28 5.92
N GLY A 94 -6.89 11.22 5.42
CA GLY A 94 -7.15 10.70 4.07
C GLY A 94 -6.40 11.50 2.99
N GLY A 95 -6.85 11.36 1.73
CA GLY A 95 -6.21 12.05 0.61
C GLY A 95 -4.93 11.37 0.13
N MET A 96 -5.10 10.25 -0.57
CA MET A 96 -4.03 9.48 -1.19
C MET A 96 -4.29 9.32 -2.69
N SER A 97 -3.29 9.59 -3.52
CA SER A 97 -3.33 9.38 -4.96
C SER A 97 -2.75 8.02 -5.33
N PHE A 98 -3.54 7.20 -6.03
CA PHE A 98 -3.05 5.93 -6.56
C PHE A 98 -1.85 6.11 -7.50
N HIS A 99 -1.93 7.03 -8.45
CA HIS A 99 -0.86 7.31 -9.40
C HIS A 99 0.39 7.84 -8.70
N GLY A 100 0.21 8.73 -7.70
CA GLY A 100 1.31 9.20 -6.87
C GLY A 100 1.99 8.07 -6.12
N GLY A 101 1.21 7.16 -5.51
CA GLY A 101 1.73 5.96 -4.84
C GLY A 101 2.51 5.05 -5.78
N LEU A 102 1.98 4.80 -6.98
CA LEU A 102 2.65 3.99 -8.01
C LEU A 102 4.01 4.60 -8.41
N ILE A 103 4.04 5.89 -8.72
CA ILE A 103 5.28 6.60 -9.04
C ILE A 103 6.26 6.53 -7.86
N GLY A 104 5.77 6.71 -6.64
CA GLY A 104 6.57 6.61 -5.42
C GLY A 104 7.20 5.23 -5.24
N VAL A 105 6.46 4.15 -5.49
CA VAL A 105 6.99 2.78 -5.48
C VAL A 105 8.08 2.59 -6.52
N MET A 106 7.84 3.04 -7.75
CA MET A 106 8.83 2.93 -8.83
C MET A 106 10.12 3.65 -8.47
N LEU A 107 10.01 4.86 -7.93
CA LEU A 107 11.15 5.69 -7.54
C LEU A 107 11.91 5.06 -6.36
N ALA A 108 11.19 4.60 -5.33
CA ALA A 108 11.77 3.93 -4.18
C ALA A 108 12.52 2.65 -4.58
N THR A 109 11.91 1.83 -5.45
CA THR A 109 12.51 0.60 -5.99
C THR A 109 13.78 0.92 -6.80
N TRP A 110 13.74 1.95 -7.63
CA TRP A 110 14.90 2.37 -8.40
C TRP A 110 16.06 2.85 -7.51
N LEU A 111 15.76 3.70 -6.52
CA LEU A 111 16.76 4.20 -5.55
C LEU A 111 17.35 3.06 -4.73
N PHE A 112 16.51 2.15 -4.25
CA PHE A 112 16.96 0.97 -3.49
C PHE A 112 17.85 0.08 -4.36
N GLY A 113 17.47 -0.16 -5.61
CA GLY A 113 18.25 -0.96 -6.55
C GLY A 113 19.65 -0.36 -6.76
N ARG A 114 19.74 0.93 -6.99
CA ARG A 114 21.03 1.62 -7.15
C ARG A 114 21.95 1.48 -5.93
N ARG A 115 21.37 1.48 -4.72
CA ARG A 115 22.16 1.31 -3.48
C ARG A 115 22.62 -0.13 -3.25
N ASN A 116 21.88 -1.09 -3.78
CA ASN A 116 22.13 -2.52 -3.55
C ASN A 116 22.69 -3.26 -4.76
N GLY A 117 23.10 -2.56 -5.81
CA GLY A 117 23.70 -3.16 -7.01
C GLY A 117 22.71 -4.02 -7.81
N LYS A 118 21.40 -3.71 -7.75
CA LYS A 118 20.35 -4.38 -8.52
C LYS A 118 19.74 -3.44 -9.55
N SER A 119 19.38 -3.98 -10.72
CA SER A 119 18.66 -3.19 -11.70
C SER A 119 17.20 -2.98 -11.25
N PHE A 120 16.61 -1.88 -11.71
CA PHE A 120 15.20 -1.58 -11.48
C PHE A 120 14.28 -2.73 -11.92
N PHE A 121 14.51 -3.26 -13.13
CA PHE A 121 13.66 -4.33 -13.67
C PHE A 121 13.79 -5.63 -12.90
N GLN A 122 14.99 -6.01 -12.43
CA GLN A 122 15.15 -7.20 -11.58
C GLN A 122 14.31 -7.09 -10.29
N LEU A 123 14.31 -5.91 -9.66
CA LEU A 123 13.49 -5.69 -8.47
C LEU A 123 12.00 -5.66 -8.80
N MET A 124 11.60 -5.06 -9.91
CA MET A 124 10.20 -5.05 -10.33
C MET A 124 9.68 -6.44 -10.64
N ASP A 125 10.48 -7.30 -11.30
CA ASP A 125 10.13 -8.71 -11.56
C ASP A 125 9.99 -9.51 -10.24
N PHE A 126 10.76 -9.17 -9.23
CA PHE A 126 10.62 -9.75 -7.90
C PHE A 126 9.36 -9.27 -7.18
N ILE A 127 9.04 -7.97 -7.28
CA ILE A 127 7.91 -7.32 -6.61
C ILE A 127 6.58 -7.63 -7.30
N ALA A 128 6.54 -7.67 -8.64
CA ALA A 128 5.31 -7.77 -9.41
C ALA A 128 4.37 -8.91 -8.96
N PRO A 129 4.84 -10.14 -8.67
CA PRO A 129 3.97 -11.22 -8.17
C PRO A 129 3.42 -11.00 -6.75
N LEU A 130 3.95 -10.02 -6.01
CA LEU A 130 3.48 -9.69 -4.65
C LEU A 130 2.29 -8.72 -4.70
N VAL A 131 2.19 -7.92 -5.75
CA VAL A 131 1.17 -6.89 -5.92
C VAL A 131 -0.26 -7.44 -5.85
N PRO A 132 -0.60 -8.57 -6.50
CA PRO A 132 -1.95 -9.14 -6.43
C PRO A 132 -2.41 -9.48 -5.01
N ILE A 133 -1.48 -9.85 -4.11
CA ILE A 133 -1.80 -10.14 -2.70
C ILE A 133 -2.30 -8.87 -2.00
N GLY A 134 -1.55 -7.77 -2.16
CA GLY A 134 -1.93 -6.48 -1.59
C GLY A 134 -3.24 -5.95 -2.17
N LEU A 135 -3.39 -6.02 -3.50
CA LEU A 135 -4.62 -5.59 -4.17
C LEU A 135 -5.82 -6.44 -3.77
N GLY A 136 -5.65 -7.77 -3.67
CA GLY A 136 -6.71 -8.68 -3.23
C GLY A 136 -7.15 -8.37 -1.79
N ALA A 137 -6.21 -8.20 -0.87
CA ALA A 137 -6.49 -7.83 0.50
C ALA A 137 -7.21 -6.46 0.58
N GLY A 138 -6.75 -5.47 -0.19
CA GLY A 138 -7.40 -4.16 -0.27
C GLY A 138 -8.83 -4.24 -0.82
N ARG A 139 -9.09 -5.09 -1.83
CA ARG A 139 -10.44 -5.30 -2.36
C ARG A 139 -11.37 -5.96 -1.35
N ILE A 140 -10.87 -6.89 -0.53
CA ILE A 140 -11.65 -7.45 0.58
C ILE A 140 -11.98 -6.36 1.59
N GLY A 141 -11.04 -5.48 1.92
CA GLY A 141 -11.28 -4.32 2.79
C GLY A 141 -12.35 -3.38 2.22
N ASN A 142 -12.28 -3.04 0.93
CA ASN A 142 -13.28 -2.24 0.26
C ASN A 142 -14.67 -2.90 0.25
N PHE A 143 -14.73 -4.21 0.06
CA PHE A 143 -15.99 -4.97 0.12
C PHE A 143 -16.61 -4.89 1.52
N ILE A 144 -15.81 -5.07 2.58
CA ILE A 144 -16.28 -4.96 3.96
C ILE A 144 -16.82 -3.55 4.28
N ASN A 145 -16.16 -2.52 3.75
CA ASN A 145 -16.58 -1.12 3.94
C ASN A 145 -17.73 -0.68 3.02
N ALA A 146 -18.27 -1.57 2.18
CA ALA A 146 -19.24 -1.24 1.13
C ALA A 146 -18.73 -0.18 0.14
N GLU A 147 -17.42 -0.08 -0.03
CA GLU A 147 -16.78 0.86 -0.96
C GLU A 147 -16.59 0.22 -2.34
N LEU A 148 -16.64 1.04 -3.39
CA LEU A 148 -16.44 0.63 -4.78
C LEU A 148 -17.39 -0.48 -5.27
N LEU A 149 -18.58 -0.58 -4.68
CA LEU A 149 -19.64 -1.40 -5.22
C LEU A 149 -20.11 -0.76 -6.54
N SER A 150 -20.11 -1.56 -7.60
CA SER A 150 -20.57 -1.07 -8.90
C SER A 150 -22.06 -0.76 -8.85
N LEU A 151 -22.45 0.40 -9.37
CA LEU A 151 -23.87 0.81 -9.51
C LEU A 151 -24.69 -0.17 -10.37
N ILE A 152 -24.04 -1.05 -11.15
CA ILE A 152 -24.73 -2.11 -11.91
C ILE A 152 -25.31 -3.20 -10.99
N HIS A 153 -24.95 -3.23 -9.73
CA HIS A 153 -25.39 -4.22 -8.76
C HIS A 153 -26.41 -3.67 -7.76
N ILE A 154 -26.82 -2.43 -7.92
CA ILE A 154 -27.86 -1.77 -7.11
C ILE A 154 -29.22 -1.87 -7.82
#